data_2d3fc1283d1831d9f71ea613767148cf
#
_entry.id   2d3fc1283d1831d9f71ea613767148cf
#
_cell.length_a   1.000
_cell.length_b   1.000
_cell.length_c   1.000
_cell.angle_alpha   90.00
_cell.angle_beta   90.00
_cell.angle_gamma   90.00
#
_symmetry.space_group_name_H-M   'P 1'
#
loop_
_entity.id
_entity.type
_entity.pdbx_description
1 polymer ?
#
loop_
_entity_poly.entity_id
_entity_poly.type
_entity_poly.pdbx_seq_one_letter_code
_entity_poly.pdbx_strand_id
1 'polypeptide(L)'
;VALMNDYISYMVDKKKGINTRKYYKTKALPLFIQKGEAYEEDGVKKDGVIMETTSTRRHTTNKLLIKDYFENLINLRYSNVKVTSTQIADMKVSALKKVEDDLYVCTCQYVQYFYGYNADGMLLYGDKTTKRIKCYVKVEQVEDGIEYMIMLGDVKAMSTERL
;
A
#
# COMPACT_ATOMS: atom_id res chain seq x y z
N VAL A 1 5.05 4.40 -4.57
CA VAL A 1 3.97 4.66 -3.59
C VAL A 1 2.78 5.34 -4.25
N ALA A 2 2.99 6.41 -5.02
CA ALA A 2 1.89 7.12 -5.66
C ALA A 2 1.07 6.21 -6.58
N LEU A 3 1.71 5.40 -7.41
CA LEU A 3 1.04 4.45 -8.32
C LEU A 3 0.23 3.39 -7.55
N MET A 4 0.77 2.89 -6.43
CA MET A 4 0.03 1.99 -5.53
C MET A 4 -1.25 2.65 -5.02
N ASN A 5 -1.15 3.89 -4.58
CA ASN A 5 -2.29 4.66 -4.07
C ASN A 5 -3.34 4.92 -5.17
N ASP A 6 -2.91 5.18 -6.40
CA ASP A 6 -3.82 5.30 -7.54
C ASP A 6 -4.58 4.00 -7.78
N TYR A 7 -3.88 2.87 -7.79
CA TYR A 7 -4.53 1.57 -7.96
C TYR A 7 -5.50 1.24 -6.82
N ILE A 8 -5.16 1.59 -5.58
CA ILE A 8 -6.08 1.45 -4.44
C ILE A 8 -7.35 2.27 -4.67
N SER A 9 -7.23 3.51 -5.13
CA SER A 9 -8.40 4.35 -5.40
C SER A 9 -9.32 3.74 -6.46
N TYR A 10 -8.75 3.04 -7.44
CA TYR A 10 -9.52 2.36 -8.49
C TYR A 10 -10.16 1.04 -8.00
N MET A 11 -9.48 0.30 -7.11
CA MET A 11 -10.03 -0.92 -6.51
C MET A 11 -11.29 -0.67 -5.69
N VAL A 12 -11.36 0.48 -5.03
CA VAL A 12 -12.50 0.83 -4.16
C VAL A 12 -13.61 1.59 -4.88
N ASP A 13 -13.38 2.05 -6.10
CA ASP A 13 -14.34 2.84 -6.86
C ASP A 13 -15.51 1.99 -7.34
N LYS A 14 -16.64 2.07 -6.63
CA LYS A 14 -17.85 1.31 -6.93
C LYS A 14 -18.51 1.69 -8.25
N LYS A 15 -18.13 2.79 -8.89
CA LYS A 15 -18.56 3.14 -10.26
C LYS A 15 -17.93 2.24 -11.30
N LYS A 16 -16.80 1.62 -10.98
CA LYS A 16 -16.14 0.62 -11.83
C LYS A 16 -16.71 -0.77 -11.57
N GLY A 17 -16.84 -1.58 -12.61
CA GLY A 17 -17.26 -2.97 -12.49
C GLY A 17 -16.27 -3.81 -11.67
N ILE A 18 -16.76 -4.92 -11.11
CA ILE A 18 -15.95 -5.80 -10.27
C ILE A 18 -14.71 -6.34 -10.99
N ASN A 19 -14.83 -6.69 -12.27
CA ASN A 19 -13.69 -7.21 -13.05
C ASN A 19 -12.61 -6.13 -13.26
N THR A 20 -13.02 -4.88 -13.49
CA THR A 20 -12.09 -3.74 -13.60
C THR A 20 -11.36 -3.51 -12.28
N ARG A 21 -12.08 -3.55 -11.16
CA ARG A 21 -11.48 -3.37 -9.83
C ARG A 21 -10.48 -4.50 -9.50
N LYS A 22 -10.82 -5.75 -9.84
CA LYS A 22 -9.89 -6.89 -9.71
C LYS A 22 -8.67 -6.77 -10.63
N TYR A 23 -8.83 -6.21 -11.81
CA TYR A 23 -7.72 -5.93 -12.72
C TYR A 23 -6.68 -5.01 -12.06
N TYR A 24 -7.10 -3.97 -11.36
CA TYR A 24 -6.17 -3.08 -10.66
C TYR A 24 -5.42 -3.76 -9.51
N LYS A 25 -6.01 -4.76 -8.86
CA LYS A 25 -5.28 -5.63 -7.93
C LYS A 25 -4.11 -6.33 -8.64
N THR A 26 -4.35 -6.89 -9.82
CA THR A 26 -3.29 -7.56 -10.62
C THR A 26 -2.19 -6.59 -11.07
N LYS A 27 -2.51 -5.31 -11.21
CA LYS A 27 -1.54 -4.25 -11.55
C LYS A 27 -0.75 -3.77 -10.33
N ALA A 28 -1.36 -3.79 -9.14
CA ALA A 28 -0.73 -3.30 -7.92
C ALA A 28 0.25 -4.31 -7.33
N LEU A 29 -0.06 -5.60 -7.34
CA LEU A 29 0.80 -6.64 -6.75
C LEU A 29 2.23 -6.63 -7.29
N PRO A 30 2.49 -6.48 -8.61
CA PRO A 30 3.85 -6.43 -9.13
C PRO A 30 4.70 -5.24 -8.66
N LEU A 31 4.11 -4.23 -8.01
CA LEU A 31 4.86 -3.12 -7.41
C LEU A 31 5.61 -3.56 -6.16
N PHE A 32 5.23 -4.68 -5.55
CA PHE A 32 5.80 -5.20 -4.30
C PHE A 32 6.88 -6.24 -4.57
N ILE A 33 7.82 -6.34 -3.61
CA ILE A 33 8.85 -7.38 -3.64
C ILE A 33 8.20 -8.76 -3.78
N GLN A 34 8.72 -9.59 -4.70
CA GLN A 34 8.16 -10.90 -5.05
C GLN A 34 6.66 -10.87 -5.39
N LYS A 35 6.17 -9.78 -5.92
CA LYS A 35 4.74 -9.56 -6.24
C LYS A 35 3.81 -9.77 -5.04
N GLY A 36 4.32 -9.47 -3.85
CA GLY A 36 3.61 -9.68 -2.58
C GLY A 36 3.66 -11.11 -2.03
N GLU A 37 4.21 -12.06 -2.76
CA GLU A 37 4.34 -13.47 -2.34
C GLU A 37 5.50 -13.68 -1.37
N ALA A 38 5.67 -14.92 -0.89
CA ALA A 38 6.71 -15.30 0.05
C ALA A 38 8.11 -14.94 -0.45
N TYR A 39 8.95 -14.45 0.44
CA TYR A 39 10.33 -14.07 0.16
C TYR A 39 11.22 -14.27 1.38
N GLU A 40 12.52 -14.18 1.18
CA GLU A 40 13.51 -14.28 2.24
C GLU A 40 14.25 -12.94 2.36
N GLU A 41 14.43 -12.47 3.58
CA GLU A 41 15.18 -11.25 3.90
C GLU A 41 16.07 -11.50 5.14
N ASP A 42 17.35 -11.23 5.03
CA ASP A 42 18.34 -11.45 6.10
C ASP A 42 18.30 -12.88 6.68
N GLY A 43 18.09 -13.89 5.82
CA GLY A 43 17.97 -15.28 6.23
C GLY A 43 16.64 -15.66 6.87
N VAL A 44 15.70 -14.74 6.96
CA VAL A 44 14.37 -14.94 7.53
C VAL A 44 13.35 -15.14 6.40
N LYS A 45 12.61 -16.25 6.47
CA LYS A 45 11.51 -16.53 5.55
C LYS A 45 10.28 -15.75 5.97
N LYS A 46 9.69 -15.01 5.01
CA LYS A 46 8.46 -14.24 5.18
C LYS A 46 7.37 -14.80 4.27
N ASP A 47 6.14 -14.88 4.77
CA ASP A 47 5.01 -15.43 4.03
C ASP A 47 4.52 -14.52 2.90
N GLY A 48 4.91 -13.28 2.93
CA GLY A 48 4.60 -12.27 1.93
C GLY A 48 4.71 -10.87 2.51
N VAL A 49 4.36 -9.89 1.69
CA VAL A 49 4.31 -8.49 2.10
C VAL A 49 3.11 -8.25 3.01
N ILE A 50 3.33 -7.59 4.13
CA ILE A 50 2.32 -7.31 5.16
C ILE A 50 1.84 -5.86 5.06
N MET A 51 0.53 -5.69 5.06
CA MET A 51 -0.15 -4.41 5.26
C MET A 51 -0.76 -4.37 6.66
N GLU A 52 -0.35 -3.42 7.47
CA GLU A 52 -1.00 -3.15 8.74
C GLU A 52 -2.22 -2.24 8.56
N THR A 53 -3.31 -2.60 9.23
CA THR A 53 -4.52 -1.80 9.32
C THR A 53 -4.89 -1.60 10.79
N THR A 54 -5.47 -0.46 11.12
CA THR A 54 -5.89 -0.16 12.49
C THR A 54 -7.39 -0.01 12.56
N SER A 55 -8.01 -0.69 13.53
CA SER A 55 -9.42 -0.49 13.87
C SER A 55 -9.54 0.60 14.94
N THR A 56 -10.21 1.71 14.60
CA THR A 56 -10.49 2.78 15.57
C THR A 56 -11.48 2.36 16.65
N ARG A 57 -12.34 1.37 16.37
CA ARG A 57 -13.29 0.81 17.35
C ARG A 57 -12.61 -0.05 18.41
N ARG A 58 -11.70 -0.91 17.97
CA ARG A 58 -11.06 -1.92 18.84
C ARG A 58 -9.69 -1.50 19.35
N HIS A 59 -9.16 -0.40 18.82
CA HIS A 59 -7.77 0.05 19.09
C HIS A 59 -6.73 -1.06 18.85
N THR A 60 -6.99 -1.90 17.83
CA THR A 60 -6.14 -3.02 17.46
C THR A 60 -5.53 -2.80 16.09
N THR A 61 -4.30 -3.26 15.92
CA THR A 61 -3.63 -3.32 14.62
C THR A 61 -3.72 -4.72 14.07
N ASN A 62 -4.25 -4.87 12.87
CA ASN A 62 -4.31 -6.13 12.13
C ASN A 62 -3.18 -6.17 11.09
N LYS A 63 -2.65 -7.36 10.88
CA LYS A 63 -1.63 -7.62 9.86
C LYS A 63 -2.22 -8.54 8.80
N LEU A 64 -2.25 -8.06 7.56
CA LEU A 64 -2.78 -8.80 6.43
C LEU A 64 -1.71 -8.96 5.37
N LEU A 65 -1.70 -10.09 4.68
CA LEU A 65 -0.96 -10.17 3.43
C LEU A 65 -1.50 -9.14 2.44
N ILE A 66 -0.64 -8.51 1.67
CA ILE A 66 -1.04 -7.43 0.77
C ILE A 66 -2.13 -7.84 -0.21
N LYS A 67 -2.08 -9.09 -0.71
CA LYS A 67 -3.12 -9.63 -1.59
C LYS A 67 -4.49 -9.71 -0.92
N ASP A 68 -4.52 -10.07 0.36
CA ASP A 68 -5.77 -10.17 1.14
C ASP A 68 -6.30 -8.78 1.49
N TYR A 69 -5.42 -7.83 1.77
CA TYR A 69 -5.79 -6.44 1.97
C TYR A 69 -6.47 -5.86 0.72
N PHE A 70 -5.92 -6.08 -0.46
CA PHE A 70 -6.52 -5.62 -1.71
C PHE A 70 -7.86 -6.31 -1.97
N GLU A 71 -7.98 -7.61 -1.70
CA GLU A 71 -9.23 -8.33 -1.83
C GLU A 71 -10.31 -7.78 -0.89
N ASN A 72 -9.94 -7.46 0.35
CA ASN A 72 -10.85 -6.83 1.31
C ASN A 72 -11.31 -5.44 0.84
N LEU A 73 -10.42 -4.64 0.25
CA LEU A 73 -10.78 -3.33 -0.32
C LEU A 73 -11.82 -3.46 -1.45
N ILE A 74 -11.63 -4.44 -2.33
CA ILE A 74 -12.54 -4.70 -3.46
C ILE A 74 -13.92 -5.10 -2.94
N ASN A 75 -13.99 -5.86 -1.85
CA ASN A 75 -15.21 -6.44 -1.29
C ASN A 75 -15.84 -5.63 -0.14
N LEU A 76 -15.42 -4.38 0.08
CA LEU A 76 -16.04 -3.52 1.09
C LEU A 76 -17.53 -3.35 0.83
N ARG A 77 -18.32 -3.41 1.91
CA ARG A 77 -19.79 -3.40 1.85
C ARG A 77 -20.43 -2.03 1.77
N TYR A 78 -19.65 -0.95 1.80
CA TYR A 78 -20.17 0.40 1.61
C TYR A 78 -20.73 0.55 0.20
N SER A 79 -21.76 1.38 0.05
CA SER A 79 -22.31 1.69 -1.27
C SER A 79 -21.35 2.49 -2.13
N ASN A 80 -20.59 3.40 -1.50
CA ASN A 80 -19.49 4.13 -2.11
C ASN A 80 -18.30 4.18 -1.16
N VAL A 81 -17.11 4.15 -1.73
CA VAL A 81 -15.85 4.24 -1.00
C VAL A 81 -14.95 5.23 -1.70
N LYS A 82 -14.30 6.08 -0.92
CA LYS A 82 -13.27 6.99 -1.41
C LYS A 82 -12.01 6.80 -0.59
N VAL A 83 -10.90 6.57 -1.26
CA VAL A 83 -9.57 6.54 -0.64
C VAL A 83 -8.71 7.57 -1.34
N THR A 84 -8.13 8.48 -0.56
CA THR A 84 -7.17 9.46 -1.05
C THR A 84 -5.90 9.38 -0.22
N SER A 85 -4.79 9.85 -0.78
CA SER A 85 -3.50 9.81 -0.11
C SER A 85 -2.75 11.12 -0.29
N THR A 86 -1.78 11.35 0.58
CA THR A 86 -0.86 12.48 0.51
C THR A 86 -0.27 12.61 -0.89
N GLN A 87 -0.18 13.84 -1.39
CA GLN A 87 0.52 14.14 -2.64
C GLN A 87 2.00 13.78 -2.53
N ILE A 88 2.62 13.44 -3.65
CA ILE A 88 4.04 13.05 -3.70
C ILE A 88 4.94 14.10 -3.02
N ALA A 89 4.66 15.39 -3.24
CA ALA A 89 5.43 16.49 -2.67
C ALA A 89 5.40 16.54 -1.13
N ASP A 90 4.37 15.96 -0.52
CA ASP A 90 4.18 15.97 0.93
C ASP A 90 4.58 14.64 1.59
N MET A 91 5.06 13.68 0.82
CA MET A 91 5.56 12.42 1.34
C MET A 91 6.94 12.62 1.97
N LYS A 92 7.14 12.00 3.15
CA LYS A 92 8.43 11.99 3.82
C LYS A 92 9.20 10.73 3.46
N VAL A 93 10.39 10.89 2.90
CA VAL A 93 11.25 9.78 2.50
C VAL A 93 12.53 9.81 3.34
N SER A 94 12.88 8.67 3.95
CA SER A 94 14.13 8.54 4.70
C SER A 94 15.34 8.50 3.74
N ALA A 95 16.54 8.65 4.31
CA ALA A 95 17.77 8.42 3.57
C ALA A 95 17.88 6.95 3.13
N LEU A 96 18.50 6.73 1.98
CA LEU A 96 18.82 5.39 1.49
C LEU A 96 19.89 4.74 2.36
N LYS A 97 19.64 3.50 2.76
CA LYS A 97 20.60 2.66 3.50
C LYS A 97 21.00 1.48 2.64
N LYS A 98 22.29 1.32 2.39
CA LYS A 98 22.83 0.18 1.65
C LYS A 98 22.72 -1.08 2.51
N VAL A 99 22.11 -2.14 1.96
CA VAL A 99 21.97 -3.44 2.64
C VAL A 99 22.74 -4.54 1.93
N GLU A 100 22.94 -4.42 0.63
CA GLU A 100 23.78 -5.28 -0.21
C GLU A 100 24.46 -4.40 -1.27
N ASP A 101 25.37 -4.95 -2.07
CA ASP A 101 26.15 -4.17 -3.04
C ASP A 101 25.30 -3.42 -4.05
N ASP A 102 24.16 -3.98 -4.44
CA ASP A 102 23.26 -3.44 -5.44
C ASP A 102 21.87 -3.11 -4.87
N LEU A 103 21.69 -3.22 -3.55
CA LEU A 103 20.38 -3.07 -2.90
C LEU A 103 20.43 -2.05 -1.76
N TYR A 104 19.54 -1.08 -1.87
CA TYR A 104 19.32 -0.04 -0.86
C TYR A 104 17.88 -0.13 -0.34
N VAL A 105 17.68 0.30 0.91
CA VAL A 105 16.35 0.42 1.50
C VAL A 105 16.12 1.83 2.01
N CYS A 106 14.87 2.26 1.94
CA CYS A 106 14.39 3.47 2.59
C CYS A 106 12.96 3.24 3.07
N THR A 107 12.43 4.20 3.80
CA THR A 107 11.01 4.22 4.17
C THR A 107 10.37 5.47 3.61
N CYS A 108 9.10 5.35 3.19
CA CYS A 108 8.28 6.46 2.77
C CYS A 108 7.07 6.57 3.69
N GLN A 109 6.85 7.75 4.24
CA GLN A 109 5.70 8.03 5.10
C GLN A 109 4.67 8.83 4.31
N TYR A 110 3.42 8.40 4.38
CA TYR A 110 2.30 9.05 3.73
C TYR A 110 1.04 8.95 4.60
N VAL A 111 0.05 9.77 4.28
CA VAL A 111 -1.25 9.78 4.97
C VAL A 111 -2.31 9.28 4.01
N GLN A 112 -3.14 8.35 4.47
CA GLN A 112 -4.26 7.82 3.73
C GLN A 112 -5.56 8.23 4.41
N TYR A 113 -6.51 8.74 3.63
CA TYR A 113 -7.86 9.06 4.06
C TYR A 113 -8.84 8.04 3.48
N PHE A 114 -9.65 7.47 4.33
CA PHE A 114 -10.68 6.49 3.95
C PHE A 114 -12.06 7.04 4.28
N TYR A 115 -12.99 6.91 3.34
CA TYR A 115 -14.38 7.30 3.52
C TYR A 115 -15.31 6.22 2.97
N GLY A 116 -16.24 5.74 3.81
CA GLY A 116 -17.29 4.80 3.42
C GLY A 116 -18.67 5.43 3.55
N TYR A 117 -19.45 5.37 2.48
CA TYR A 117 -20.77 6.00 2.38
C TYR A 117 -21.89 4.98 2.19
N ASN A 118 -23.11 5.32 2.65
CA ASN A 118 -24.32 4.56 2.32
C ASN A 118 -24.87 4.95 0.93
N ALA A 119 -25.98 4.32 0.51
CA ALA A 119 -26.64 4.58 -0.76
C ALA A 119 -27.14 6.02 -0.93
N ASP A 120 -27.47 6.69 0.19
CA ASP A 120 -27.93 8.08 0.21
C ASP A 120 -26.78 9.10 0.21
N GLY A 121 -25.53 8.64 0.12
CA GLY A 121 -24.36 9.50 0.14
C GLY A 121 -23.94 9.97 1.53
N MET A 122 -24.52 9.39 2.59
CA MET A 122 -24.18 9.73 3.97
C MET A 122 -22.90 9.01 4.40
N LEU A 123 -21.96 9.72 5.02
CA LEU A 123 -20.73 9.15 5.57
C LEU A 123 -21.06 8.23 6.74
N LEU A 124 -20.74 6.95 6.61
CA LEU A 124 -20.89 5.94 7.67
C LEU A 124 -19.62 5.77 8.49
N TYR A 125 -18.46 5.88 7.85
CA TYR A 125 -17.17 5.74 8.49
C TYR A 125 -16.11 6.54 7.72
N GLY A 126 -15.21 7.14 8.47
CA GLY A 126 -14.05 7.80 7.90
C GLY A 126 -12.87 7.74 8.85
N ASP A 127 -11.68 7.59 8.32
CA ASP A 127 -10.44 7.69 9.07
C ASP A 127 -9.31 8.33 8.29
N LYS A 128 -8.31 8.74 9.04
CA LYS A 128 -7.03 9.25 8.56
C LYS A 128 -5.94 8.41 9.19
N THR A 129 -5.17 7.71 8.39
CA THR A 129 -4.08 6.85 8.86
C THR A 129 -2.75 7.31 8.31
N THR A 130 -1.79 7.54 9.19
CA THR A 130 -0.39 7.74 8.80
C THR A 130 0.24 6.37 8.63
N LYS A 131 0.82 6.12 7.46
CA LYS A 131 1.45 4.86 7.10
C LYS A 131 2.91 5.05 6.75
N ARG A 132 3.71 4.03 7.01
CA ARG A 132 5.12 3.98 6.62
C ARG A 132 5.37 2.71 5.83
N ILE A 133 5.82 2.87 4.60
CA ILE A 133 6.10 1.77 3.69
C ILE A 133 7.60 1.61 3.47
N LYS A 134 8.08 0.37 3.51
CA LYS A 134 9.45 0.02 3.16
C LYS A 134 9.61 0.00 1.65
N CYS A 135 10.67 0.63 1.16
CA CYS A 135 11.02 0.66 -0.26
C CYS A 135 12.39 0.02 -0.46
N TYR A 136 12.49 -0.83 -1.47
CA TYR A 136 13.74 -1.43 -1.92
C TYR A 136 14.14 -0.77 -3.23
N VAL A 137 15.38 -0.31 -3.31
CA VAL A 137 15.94 0.26 -4.53
C VAL A 137 17.08 -0.62 -4.98
N LYS A 138 16.86 -1.37 -6.05
CA LYS A 138 17.88 -2.20 -6.69
C LYS A 138 18.54 -1.42 -7.80
N VAL A 139 19.87 -1.42 -7.80
CA VAL A 139 20.69 -0.75 -8.80
C VAL A 139 21.23 -1.79 -9.76
N GLU A 140 20.96 -1.64 -11.05
CA GLU A 140 21.44 -2.52 -12.10
C GLU A 140 22.30 -1.74 -13.09
N GLN A 141 23.48 -2.26 -13.41
CA GLN A 141 24.29 -1.75 -14.49
C GLN A 141 23.78 -2.33 -15.82
N VAL A 142 23.49 -1.45 -16.76
CA VAL A 142 23.08 -1.78 -18.11
C VAL A 142 24.09 -1.20 -19.09
N GLU A 143 24.01 -1.60 -20.37
CA GLU A 143 24.96 -1.21 -21.41
C GLU A 143 25.17 0.30 -21.51
N ASP A 144 24.10 1.09 -21.36
CA ASP A 144 24.12 2.55 -21.51
C ASP A 144 24.10 3.32 -20.18
N GLY A 145 24.36 2.65 -19.03
CA GLY A 145 24.40 3.34 -17.74
C GLY A 145 23.88 2.53 -16.57
N ILE A 146 23.08 3.17 -15.71
CA ILE A 146 22.52 2.57 -14.49
C ILE A 146 21.01 2.65 -14.55
N GLU A 147 20.34 1.53 -14.28
CA GLU A 147 18.91 1.46 -14.07
C GLU A 147 18.59 1.20 -12.60
N TYR A 148 17.47 1.77 -12.15
CA TYR A 148 16.94 1.60 -10.81
C TYR A 148 15.62 0.84 -10.86
N MET A 149 15.49 -0.21 -10.05
CA MET A 149 14.24 -0.91 -9.84
C MET A 149 13.76 -0.64 -8.42
N ILE A 150 12.55 -0.09 -8.29
CA ILE A 150 11.94 0.19 -6.99
C ILE A 150 10.86 -0.84 -6.73
N MET A 151 10.95 -1.50 -5.57
CA MET A 151 9.98 -2.45 -5.08
C MET A 151 9.46 -1.99 -3.72
N LEU A 152 8.18 -2.19 -3.48
CA LEU A 152 7.54 -1.87 -2.20
C LEU A 152 7.58 -3.10 -1.29
N GLY A 153 7.63 -2.87 0.01
CA GLY A 153 7.60 -3.89 1.04
C GLY A 153 6.52 -3.64 2.07
N ASP A 154 6.76 -4.09 3.28
CA ASP A 154 5.80 -4.01 4.38
C ASP A 154 5.35 -2.58 4.66
N VAL A 155 4.08 -2.45 4.99
CA VAL A 155 3.44 -1.18 5.35
C VAL A 155 2.99 -1.23 6.80
N LYS A 156 3.47 -0.29 7.61
CA LYS A 156 3.09 -0.12 9.01
C LYS A 156 2.08 1.01 9.16
N ALA A 157 1.05 0.76 9.97
CA ALA A 157 0.14 1.79 10.42
C ALA A 157 0.74 2.47 11.67
N MET A 158 1.05 3.75 11.56
CA MET A 158 1.70 4.51 12.64
C MET A 158 0.68 5.14 13.59
N SER A 159 -0.36 5.74 13.05
CA SER A 159 -1.46 6.35 13.81
C SER A 159 -2.72 6.39 12.95
N THR A 160 -3.87 6.24 13.60
CA THR A 160 -5.18 6.34 12.94
C THR A 160 -6.10 7.22 13.76
N GLU A 161 -6.72 8.18 13.11
CA GLU A 161 -7.70 9.09 13.69
C GLU A 161 -9.02 8.89 12.97
N ARG A 162 -10.12 8.83 13.73
CA ARG A 162 -11.46 8.80 13.15
C ARG A 162 -11.86 10.21 12.71
N LEU A 163 -12.44 10.28 11.55
CA LEU A 163 -13.00 11.52 10.99
C LEU A 163 -14.48 11.68 11.34
#